data_4bb6e1a7ea22cfb1fc14c8f28eda106c
#
_entry.id   4bb6e1a7ea22cfb1fc14c8f28eda106c
#
_cell.length_a   1.000
_cell.length_b   1.000
_cell.length_c   1.000
_cell.angle_alpha   90.00
_cell.angle_beta   90.00
_cell.angle_gamma   90.00
#
_symmetry.space_group_name_H-M   'P 1'
#
loop_
_entity.id
_entity.type
_entity.pdbx_description
1 polymer ?
#
loop_
_entity_poly.entity_id
_entity_poly.type
_entity_poly.pdbx_seq_one_letter_code
_entity_poly.pdbx_strand_id
1 'polypeptide(L)'
;AEYILQRATAGTVLAEASLTTPRYHCAAVAVSNVVMTAFSRTQVLKMIKEDSNVAISLVMHLGREVRNARQRVEIASLRKVSDRLDAWLAWNEDRLPAKGSRGQLAREMGVSPEALYRELANRR
;
A
#
# COMPACT_ATOMS: atom_id res chain seq x y z
N ALA A 1 13.27 -9.00 5.48
CA ALA A 1 12.87 -8.05 4.43
C ALA A 1 11.74 -7.16 4.96
N GLU A 2 11.76 -5.89 4.60
CA GLU A 2 10.67 -4.97 4.89
C GLU A 2 9.57 -5.12 3.84
N TYR A 3 8.32 -5.12 4.30
CA TYR A 3 7.14 -5.11 3.44
C TYR A 3 6.44 -3.75 3.50
N ILE A 4 5.99 -3.29 2.34
CA ILE A 4 5.03 -2.18 2.26
C ILE A 4 3.63 -2.77 2.38
N LEU A 5 2.95 -2.45 3.48
CA LEU A 5 1.60 -2.91 3.76
C LEU A 5 0.55 -2.03 3.06
N GLN A 6 0.81 -0.74 2.96
CA GLN A 6 -0.07 0.24 2.36
C GLN A 6 0.74 1.37 1.73
N ARG A 7 0.23 1.94 0.65
CA ARG A 7 0.71 3.21 0.09
C ARG A 7 -0.42 4.22 0.14
N ALA A 8 -0.10 5.41 0.63
CA ALA A 8 -1.03 6.53 0.66
C ALA A 8 -0.54 7.63 -0.29
N THR A 9 -1.43 8.21 -1.04
CA THR A 9 -1.21 9.32 -1.96
C THR A 9 -2.15 10.47 -1.63
N ALA A 10 -2.01 11.60 -2.33
CA ALA A 10 -2.90 12.74 -2.15
C ALA A 10 -4.38 12.33 -2.25
N GLY A 11 -5.21 12.83 -1.34
CA GLY A 11 -6.64 12.54 -1.30
C GLY A 11 -7.02 11.18 -0.69
N THR A 12 -6.05 10.43 -0.14
CA THR A 12 -6.31 9.14 0.51
C THR A 12 -6.18 9.23 2.02
N VAL A 13 -6.74 8.24 2.72
CA VAL A 13 -6.69 8.13 4.18
C VAL A 13 -5.59 7.17 4.58
N LEU A 14 -4.85 7.51 5.63
CA LEU A 14 -3.83 6.69 6.23
C LEU A 14 -4.24 6.33 7.67
N ALA A 15 -3.85 5.14 8.12
CA ALA A 15 -4.11 4.62 9.47
C ALA A 15 -5.60 4.41 9.80
N GLU A 16 -6.42 4.14 8.81
CA GLU A 16 -7.86 3.89 8.95
C GLU A 16 -8.16 2.66 9.84
N ALA A 17 -7.29 1.66 9.85
CA ALA A 17 -7.42 0.50 10.74
C ALA A 17 -7.36 0.89 12.23
N SER A 18 -6.77 2.03 12.55
CA SER A 18 -6.68 2.55 13.93
C SER A 18 -8.00 3.11 14.46
N LEU A 19 -9.05 3.20 13.64
CA LEU A 19 -10.40 3.53 14.12
C LEU A 19 -10.95 2.50 15.11
N THR A 20 -10.50 1.26 15.01
CA THR A 20 -10.99 0.13 15.83
C THR A 20 -10.02 -0.29 16.93
N THR A 21 -8.87 0.36 17.04
CA THR A 21 -7.83 0.02 18.04
C THR A 21 -7.27 1.28 18.69
N PRO A 22 -6.78 1.19 19.94
CA PRO A 22 -6.23 2.35 20.65
C PRO A 22 -4.81 2.71 20.21
N ARG A 23 -4.16 1.90 19.37
CA ARG A 23 -2.76 2.08 18.96
C ARG A 23 -2.58 1.83 17.47
N TYR A 24 -1.60 2.52 16.89
CA TYR A 24 -1.09 2.16 15.57
C TYR A 24 -0.35 0.81 15.63
N HIS A 25 -0.50 0.01 14.59
CA HIS A 25 0.13 -1.31 14.50
C HIS A 25 1.25 -1.39 13.47
N CYS A 26 1.49 -0.31 12.73
CA CYS A 26 2.60 -0.19 11.79
C CYS A 26 3.13 1.24 11.74
N ALA A 27 4.37 1.38 11.29
CA ALA A 27 5.00 2.68 11.06
C ALA A 27 4.56 3.26 9.70
N ALA A 28 4.53 4.60 9.63
CA ALA A 28 4.37 5.33 8.38
C ALA A 28 5.64 6.09 8.07
N VAL A 29 6.08 6.05 6.81
CA VAL A 29 7.31 6.71 6.34
C VAL A 29 6.98 7.55 5.12
N ALA A 30 7.32 8.84 5.18
CA ALA A 30 7.20 9.75 4.04
C ALA A 30 8.26 9.40 2.99
N VAL A 31 7.84 9.23 1.73
CA VAL A 31 8.76 8.99 0.59
C VAL A 31 9.00 10.24 -0.24
N SER A 32 8.31 11.32 0.07
CA SER A 32 8.45 12.66 -0.52
C SER A 32 7.98 13.69 0.51
N ASN A 33 8.00 14.97 0.15
CA ASN A 33 7.39 16.01 0.98
C ASN A 33 5.89 15.78 1.07
N VAL A 34 5.36 15.71 2.28
CA VAL A 34 3.95 15.38 2.56
C VAL A 34 3.34 16.44 3.46
N VAL A 35 2.12 16.84 3.14
CA VAL A 35 1.26 17.62 4.04
C VAL A 35 0.03 16.77 4.36
N MET A 36 -0.28 16.62 5.64
CA MET A 36 -1.38 15.79 6.12
C MET A 36 -2.29 16.59 7.04
N THR A 37 -3.58 16.29 6.98
CA THR A 37 -4.55 16.73 7.99
C THR A 37 -4.83 15.56 8.92
N ALA A 38 -4.64 15.77 10.22
CA ALA A 38 -4.92 14.79 11.25
C ALA A 38 -6.32 15.00 11.84
N PHE A 39 -7.06 13.92 11.97
CA PHE A 39 -8.35 13.89 12.64
C PHE A 39 -8.29 12.99 13.86
N SER A 40 -8.88 13.40 14.97
CA SER A 40 -8.99 12.52 16.12
C SER A 40 -9.95 11.37 15.81
N ARG A 41 -9.69 10.21 16.41
CA ARG A 41 -10.57 9.04 16.29
C ARG A 41 -12.01 9.35 16.69
N THR A 42 -12.19 10.10 17.79
CA THR A 42 -13.50 10.51 18.26
C THR A 42 -14.25 11.36 17.24
N GLN A 43 -13.56 12.32 16.60
CA GLN A 43 -14.15 13.16 15.54
C GLN A 43 -14.57 12.34 14.33
N VAL A 44 -13.73 11.42 13.88
CA VAL A 44 -14.05 10.56 12.73
C VAL A 44 -15.24 9.66 13.02
N LEU A 45 -15.29 9.04 14.19
CA LEU A 45 -16.43 8.21 14.61
C LEU A 45 -17.73 9.02 14.69
N LYS A 46 -17.65 10.26 15.16
CA LYS A 46 -18.79 11.17 15.17
C LYS A 46 -19.27 11.51 13.76
N MET A 47 -18.33 11.83 12.85
CA MET A 47 -18.66 12.11 11.44
C MET A 47 -19.33 10.91 10.76
N ILE A 48 -18.86 9.71 11.01
CA ILE A 48 -19.46 8.47 10.49
C ILE A 48 -20.90 8.30 10.96
N LYS A 49 -21.20 8.62 12.22
CA LYS A 49 -22.55 8.51 12.78
C LYS A 49 -23.50 9.58 12.27
N GLU A 50 -23.00 10.78 12.01
CA GLU A 50 -23.82 11.95 11.65
C GLU A 50 -24.02 12.13 10.14
N ASP A 51 -23.11 11.60 9.32
CA ASP A 51 -23.10 11.79 7.86
C ASP A 51 -22.93 10.46 7.13
N SER A 52 -24.01 10.00 6.51
CA SER A 52 -24.00 8.74 5.75
C SER A 52 -23.05 8.79 4.54
N ASN A 53 -22.82 9.95 3.95
CA ASN A 53 -21.89 10.10 2.84
C ASN A 53 -20.44 9.86 3.30
N VAL A 54 -20.08 10.33 4.48
CA VAL A 54 -18.76 10.05 5.08
C VAL A 54 -18.61 8.55 5.34
N ALA A 55 -19.63 7.91 5.93
CA ALA A 55 -19.63 6.49 6.19
C ALA A 55 -19.48 5.66 4.92
N ILE A 56 -20.23 5.97 3.86
CA ILE A 56 -20.17 5.30 2.57
C ILE A 56 -18.80 5.48 1.92
N SER A 57 -18.26 6.72 1.90
CA SER A 57 -16.93 7.00 1.36
C SER A 57 -15.84 6.21 2.06
N LEU A 58 -15.92 6.09 3.38
CA LEU A 58 -14.98 5.31 4.17
C LEU A 58 -15.10 3.81 3.87
N VAL A 59 -16.31 3.27 3.76
CA VAL A 59 -16.55 1.87 3.36
C VAL A 59 -15.94 1.57 1.98
N MET A 60 -16.14 2.47 1.02
CA MET A 60 -15.58 2.32 -0.33
C MET A 60 -14.05 2.37 -0.30
N HIS A 61 -13.46 3.26 0.51
CA HIS A 61 -12.02 3.31 0.72
C HIS A 61 -11.49 2.01 1.34
N LEU A 62 -12.11 1.55 2.43
CA LEU A 62 -11.70 0.31 3.10
C LEU A 62 -11.82 -0.90 2.17
N GLY A 63 -12.85 -0.96 1.34
CA GLY A 63 -13.00 -2.02 0.34
C GLY A 63 -11.84 -2.05 -0.66
N ARG A 64 -11.40 -0.89 -1.14
CA ARG A 64 -10.21 -0.79 -2.01
C ARG A 64 -8.94 -1.24 -1.29
N GLU A 65 -8.74 -0.78 -0.06
CA GLU A 65 -7.56 -1.16 0.74
C GLU A 65 -7.51 -2.66 1.04
N VAL A 66 -8.65 -3.28 1.32
CA VAL A 66 -8.74 -4.74 1.49
C VAL A 66 -8.32 -5.47 0.21
N ARG A 67 -8.79 -5.03 -0.96
CA ARG A 67 -8.38 -5.62 -2.25
C ARG A 67 -6.89 -5.44 -2.50
N ASN A 68 -6.37 -4.26 -2.24
CA ASN A 68 -4.94 -3.97 -2.41
C ASN A 68 -4.08 -4.84 -1.47
N ALA A 69 -4.50 -4.97 -0.22
CA ALA A 69 -3.80 -5.81 0.76
C ALA A 69 -3.79 -7.29 0.33
N ARG A 70 -4.92 -7.80 -0.13
CA ARG A 70 -5.04 -9.19 -0.65
C ARG A 70 -4.15 -9.41 -1.87
N GLN A 71 -4.10 -8.45 -2.78
CA GLN A 71 -3.23 -8.52 -3.95
C GLN A 71 -1.75 -8.57 -3.56
N ARG A 72 -1.33 -7.77 -2.57
CA ARG A 72 0.05 -7.83 -2.05
C ARG A 72 0.37 -9.19 -1.43
N VAL A 73 -0.56 -9.76 -0.68
CA VAL A 73 -0.39 -11.10 -0.10
C VAL A 73 -0.26 -12.15 -1.19
N GLU A 74 -1.07 -12.09 -2.22
CA GLU A 74 -1.02 -13.00 -3.36
C GLU A 74 0.35 -12.95 -4.05
N ILE A 75 0.83 -11.75 -4.38
CA ILE A 75 2.16 -11.54 -4.98
C ILE A 75 3.25 -12.10 -4.07
N ALA A 76 3.21 -11.77 -2.77
CA ALA A 76 4.22 -12.21 -1.81
C ALA A 76 4.21 -13.73 -1.58
N SER A 77 3.11 -14.43 -1.86
CA SER A 77 3.00 -15.87 -1.73
C SER A 77 3.69 -16.64 -2.86
N LEU A 78 3.92 -16.02 -4.00
CA LEU A 78 4.61 -16.64 -5.13
C LEU A 78 6.09 -16.90 -4.78
N ARG A 79 6.62 -18.03 -5.22
CA ARG A 79 7.97 -18.44 -4.86
C ARG A 79 9.07 -17.73 -5.64
N LYS A 80 8.86 -17.58 -6.95
CA LYS A 80 9.87 -17.02 -7.85
C LYS A 80 9.76 -15.50 -7.93
N VAL A 81 10.88 -14.83 -7.98
CA VAL A 81 10.93 -13.36 -8.19
C VAL A 81 10.31 -12.98 -9.53
N SER A 82 10.54 -13.79 -10.58
CA SER A 82 9.93 -13.60 -11.90
C SER A 82 8.40 -13.57 -11.82
N ASP A 83 7.81 -14.55 -11.11
CA ASP A 83 6.36 -14.68 -11.00
C ASP A 83 5.77 -13.50 -10.20
N ARG A 84 6.46 -13.08 -9.13
CA ARG A 84 6.07 -11.90 -8.35
C ARG A 84 6.11 -10.63 -9.21
N LEU A 85 7.14 -10.47 -10.02
CA LEU A 85 7.28 -9.32 -10.90
C LEU A 85 6.21 -9.33 -11.99
N ASP A 86 5.90 -10.47 -12.58
CA ASP A 86 4.84 -10.59 -13.58
C ASP A 86 3.47 -10.26 -12.98
N ALA A 87 3.16 -10.77 -11.79
CA ALA A 87 1.91 -10.48 -11.09
C ALA A 87 1.82 -8.99 -10.70
N TRP A 88 2.93 -8.40 -10.25
CA TRP A 88 2.96 -6.97 -9.91
C TRP A 88 2.76 -6.10 -11.16
N LEU A 89 3.43 -6.43 -12.28
CA LEU A 89 3.28 -5.71 -13.55
C LEU A 89 1.84 -5.79 -14.06
N ALA A 90 1.23 -6.97 -14.06
CA ALA A 90 -0.17 -7.15 -14.45
C ALA A 90 -1.12 -6.27 -13.61
N TRP A 91 -0.84 -6.12 -12.31
CA TRP A 91 -1.62 -5.25 -11.44
C TRP A 91 -1.37 -3.76 -11.68
N ASN A 92 -0.20 -3.39 -12.19
CA ASN A 92 0.23 -2.01 -12.41
C ASN A 92 0.32 -1.63 -13.90
N GLU A 93 -0.53 -2.22 -14.74
CA GLU A 93 -0.64 -1.91 -16.18
C GLU A 93 0.69 -2.05 -16.95
N ASP A 94 1.50 -3.03 -16.58
CA ASP A 94 2.83 -3.31 -17.14
C ASP A 94 3.83 -2.14 -17.05
N ARG A 95 3.61 -1.22 -16.08
CA ARG A 95 4.47 -0.06 -15.88
C ARG A 95 5.49 -0.29 -14.78
N LEU A 96 6.76 -0.35 -15.14
CA LEU A 96 7.85 -0.33 -14.18
C LEU A 96 8.08 1.09 -13.64
N PRO A 97 8.29 1.25 -12.33
CA PRO A 97 8.67 2.53 -11.78
C PRO A 97 10.07 2.95 -12.24
N ALA A 98 10.35 4.25 -12.16
CA ALA A 98 11.67 4.79 -12.44
C ALA A 98 12.77 4.10 -11.62
N LYS A 99 14.00 4.10 -12.11
CA LYS A 99 15.13 3.42 -11.47
C LYS A 99 15.29 3.77 -9.98
N GLY A 100 15.11 5.04 -9.61
CA GLY A 100 15.20 5.49 -8.22
C GLY A 100 14.11 4.93 -7.28
N SER A 101 13.01 4.42 -7.81
CA SER A 101 11.88 3.86 -7.04
C SER A 101 11.86 2.34 -7.00
N ARG A 102 12.85 1.67 -7.57
CA ARG A 102 12.89 0.19 -7.64
C ARG A 102 13.11 -0.47 -6.28
N GLY A 103 13.73 0.22 -5.34
CA GLY A 103 13.83 -0.24 -3.95
C GLY A 103 12.46 -0.35 -3.28
N GLN A 104 11.53 0.55 -3.59
CA GLN A 104 10.14 0.45 -3.12
C GLN A 104 9.42 -0.72 -3.78
N LEU A 105 9.61 -0.92 -5.08
CA LEU A 105 9.06 -2.07 -5.79
C LEU A 105 9.52 -3.39 -5.16
N ALA A 106 10.80 -3.53 -4.84
CA ALA A 106 11.32 -4.71 -4.16
C ALA A 106 10.60 -4.97 -2.84
N ARG A 107 10.38 -3.92 -2.04
CA ARG A 107 9.62 -4.02 -0.77
C ARG A 107 8.14 -4.37 -0.98
N GLU A 108 7.50 -3.86 -2.02
CA GLU A 108 6.11 -4.24 -2.36
C GLU A 108 6.01 -5.72 -2.75
N MET A 109 7.01 -6.23 -3.44
CA MET A 109 7.08 -7.63 -3.85
C MET A 109 7.60 -8.57 -2.75
N GLY A 110 8.12 -8.03 -1.65
CA GLY A 110 8.74 -8.81 -0.59
C GLY A 110 10.02 -9.53 -1.02
N VAL A 111 10.84 -8.87 -1.84
CA VAL A 111 12.13 -9.39 -2.30
C VAL A 111 13.24 -8.40 -1.99
N SER A 112 14.50 -8.88 -2.01
CA SER A 112 15.63 -7.95 -1.87
C SER A 112 15.82 -7.13 -3.14
N PRO A 113 16.37 -5.90 -3.03
CA PRO A 113 16.69 -5.10 -4.21
C PRO A 113 17.60 -5.82 -5.20
N GLU A 114 18.58 -6.58 -4.71
CA GLU A 114 19.52 -7.36 -5.51
C GLU A 114 18.81 -8.43 -6.33
N ALA A 115 17.86 -9.14 -5.71
CA ALA A 115 17.05 -10.15 -6.41
C ALA A 115 16.19 -9.53 -7.51
N LEU A 116 15.59 -8.37 -7.26
CA LEU A 116 14.84 -7.64 -8.26
C LEU A 116 15.74 -7.19 -9.42
N TYR A 117 16.88 -6.57 -9.12
CA TYR A 117 17.80 -6.11 -10.18
C TYR A 117 18.33 -7.26 -11.03
N ARG A 118 18.61 -8.40 -10.42
CA ARG A 118 19.00 -9.61 -11.15
C ARG A 118 17.90 -10.07 -12.11
N GLU A 119 16.68 -10.11 -11.65
CA GLU A 119 15.53 -10.48 -12.47
C GLU A 119 15.33 -9.50 -13.64
N LEU A 120 15.41 -8.20 -13.40
CA LEU A 120 15.29 -7.19 -14.43
C LEU A 120 16.44 -7.27 -15.47
N ALA A 121 17.64 -7.64 -15.05
CA ALA A 121 18.77 -7.86 -15.95
C ALA A 121 18.55 -9.08 -16.83
N ASN A 122 17.97 -10.16 -16.30
CA ASN A 122 17.68 -11.37 -17.06
C ASN A 122 16.60 -11.19 -18.13
N ARG A 123 15.79 -10.13 -18.04
CA ARG A 123 14.72 -9.81 -19.00
C ARG A 123 15.17 -8.90 -20.16
N ARG A 124 16.41 -8.45 -20.12
CA ARG A 124 17.02 -7.67 -21.20
C ARG A 124 17.62 -8.61 -22.24
#